data_3151966282d9eaa970a9ae3de8170673
#
_entry.id   3151966282d9eaa970a9ae3de8170673
#
_cell.length_a   1.000
_cell.length_b   1.000
_cell.length_c   1.000
_cell.angle_alpha   90.00
_cell.angle_beta   90.00
_cell.angle_gamma   90.00
#
_symmetry.space_group_name_H-M   'P 1'
#
loop_
_entity.id
_entity.type
_entity.pdbx_description
1 polymer ?
#
loop_
_entity_poly.entity_id
_entity_poly.type
_entity_poly.pdbx_seq_one_letter_code
_entity_poly.pdbx_strand_id
1 'polypeptide(L)'
;MLIPLVTEYIKQIFILLFSGFKDLLPIILVIAFFQFIVLQQPIPNLANILVGLFMVSIGLTLFIKGLEIGLFPVGENLAYDFARKGSLFWLVVFAFALGFGTTIAEPALIAIADKAAFLAAKDNVISATASAQQAYAAGLRYTVAVSVGVAIVIGVIRIIRGWPIQYIIIGGYVCVVVITFFAPQEIIGIAYDSGGVTTSTITVPLVTALGVGLASSIRGRNPMIDGFGLIALASLTPMMFVMLYGIFI
;
A
#
# COMPACT_ATOMS: atom_id res chain seq x y z
N MET A 1 32.37 32.31 0.95
CA MET A 1 31.07 32.06 1.60
C MET A 1 30.17 31.07 0.84
N LEU A 2 30.32 30.86 -0.47
CA LEU A 2 29.54 29.89 -1.28
C LEU A 2 30.02 28.43 -1.14
N ILE A 3 31.31 28.17 -0.93
CA ILE A 3 31.89 26.81 -0.90
C ILE A 3 31.31 25.94 0.24
N PRO A 4 31.19 26.40 1.50
CA PRO A 4 30.62 25.56 2.56
C PRO A 4 29.13 25.24 2.36
N LEU A 5 28.38 26.12 1.73
CA LEU A 5 26.97 25.88 1.37
C LEU A 5 26.84 24.75 0.33
N VAL A 6 27.65 24.78 -0.73
CA VAL A 6 27.65 23.75 -1.78
C VAL A 6 28.04 22.39 -1.21
N THR A 7 29.01 22.35 -0.31
CA THR A 7 29.44 21.09 0.33
C THR A 7 28.35 20.49 1.21
N GLU A 8 27.60 21.29 1.95
CA GLU A 8 26.46 20.84 2.74
C GLU A 8 25.32 20.30 1.85
N TYR A 9 25.00 20.97 0.74
CA TYR A 9 23.99 20.48 -0.21
C TYR A 9 24.38 19.14 -0.84
N ILE A 10 25.64 18.98 -1.26
CA ILE A 10 26.13 17.71 -1.82
C ILE A 10 26.06 16.60 -0.78
N LYS A 11 26.44 16.87 0.47
CA LYS A 11 26.34 15.92 1.57
C LYS A 11 24.89 15.50 1.85
N GLN A 12 23.95 16.45 1.85
CA GLN A 12 22.52 16.15 2.02
C GLN A 12 21.97 15.30 0.88
N ILE A 13 22.31 15.59 -0.37
CA ILE A 13 21.92 14.77 -1.53
C ILE A 13 22.49 13.36 -1.39
N PHE A 14 23.75 13.22 -1.00
CA PHE A 14 24.38 11.92 -0.82
C PHE A 14 23.69 11.10 0.30
N ILE A 15 23.36 11.74 1.42
CA ILE A 15 22.63 11.10 2.53
C ILE A 15 21.23 10.64 2.07
N LEU A 16 20.54 11.47 1.30
CA LEU A 16 19.22 11.15 0.74
C LEU A 16 19.28 9.94 -0.21
N LEU A 17 20.23 9.92 -1.14
CA LEU A 17 20.42 8.81 -2.07
C LEU A 17 20.81 7.52 -1.34
N PHE A 18 21.65 7.62 -0.32
CA PHE A 18 22.02 6.49 0.52
C PHE A 18 20.86 5.94 1.34
N SER A 19 19.94 6.80 1.78
CA SER A 19 18.70 6.38 2.43
C SER A 19 17.82 5.53 1.50
N GLY A 20 17.57 6.01 0.27
CA GLY A 20 16.81 5.24 -0.71
C GLY A 20 17.45 3.90 -1.09
N PHE A 21 18.79 3.83 -1.12
CA PHE A 21 19.48 2.56 -1.30
C PHE A 21 19.29 1.61 -0.11
N LYS A 22 19.30 2.12 1.13
CA LYS A 22 19.02 1.33 2.34
C LYS A 22 17.63 0.70 2.32
N ASP A 23 16.64 1.39 1.77
CA ASP A 23 15.27 0.88 1.68
C ASP A 23 15.17 -0.31 0.70
N LEU A 24 16.04 -0.36 -0.30
CA LEU A 24 16.14 -1.49 -1.24
C LEU A 24 17.01 -2.64 -0.72
N LEU A 25 17.83 -2.40 0.30
CA LEU A 25 18.80 -3.38 0.80
C LEU A 25 18.18 -4.74 1.21
N PRO A 26 17.06 -4.80 1.93
CA PRO A 26 16.42 -6.08 2.28
C PRO A 26 16.06 -6.92 1.06
N ILE A 27 15.52 -6.30 0.01
CA ILE A 27 15.15 -6.98 -1.24
C ILE A 27 16.40 -7.47 -1.95
N ILE A 28 17.45 -6.64 -2.04
CA ILE A 28 18.74 -7.00 -2.65
C ILE A 28 19.33 -8.22 -1.94
N LEU A 29 19.34 -8.22 -0.61
CA LEU A 29 19.87 -9.33 0.19
C LEU A 29 19.09 -10.63 -0.04
N VAL A 30 17.75 -10.57 -0.06
CA VAL A 30 16.90 -11.75 -0.32
C VAL A 30 17.16 -12.30 -1.71
N ILE A 31 17.18 -11.44 -2.74
CA ILE A 31 17.46 -11.87 -4.12
C ILE A 31 18.86 -12.47 -4.22
N ALA A 32 19.87 -11.83 -3.64
CA ALA A 32 21.24 -12.32 -3.64
C ALA A 32 21.35 -13.69 -2.93
N PHE A 33 20.69 -13.85 -1.78
CA PHE A 33 20.65 -15.12 -1.07
C PHE A 33 20.08 -16.25 -1.94
N PHE A 34 18.90 -16.04 -2.53
CA PHE A 34 18.29 -17.07 -3.37
C PHE A 34 19.10 -17.34 -4.63
N GLN A 35 19.62 -16.30 -5.28
CA GLN A 35 20.37 -16.45 -6.53
C GLN A 35 21.68 -17.20 -6.33
N PHE A 36 22.45 -16.87 -5.29
CA PHE A 36 23.80 -17.43 -5.09
C PHE A 36 23.81 -18.71 -4.24
N ILE A 37 22.88 -18.82 -3.26
CA ILE A 37 22.89 -19.96 -2.32
C ILE A 37 21.91 -21.05 -2.76
N VAL A 38 20.69 -20.67 -3.17
CA VAL A 38 19.65 -21.65 -3.52
C VAL A 38 19.74 -22.08 -4.98
N LEU A 39 19.74 -21.12 -5.91
CA LEU A 39 19.72 -21.39 -7.35
C LEU A 39 21.13 -21.69 -7.92
N GLN A 40 22.17 -21.14 -7.27
CA GLN A 40 23.57 -21.30 -7.68
C GLN A 40 23.81 -20.94 -9.16
N GLN A 41 23.09 -19.94 -9.65
CA GLN A 41 23.15 -19.50 -11.04
C GLN A 41 23.71 -18.07 -11.15
N PRO A 42 24.51 -17.76 -12.20
CA PRO A 42 24.96 -16.40 -12.43
C PRO A 42 23.77 -15.49 -12.73
N ILE A 43 23.85 -14.25 -12.29
CA ILE A 43 22.85 -13.23 -12.59
C ILE A 43 22.99 -12.81 -14.06
N PRO A 44 21.97 -13.06 -14.91
CA PRO A 44 22.02 -12.62 -16.30
C PRO A 44 21.98 -11.07 -16.36
N ASN A 45 22.74 -10.49 -17.31
CA ASN A 45 22.75 -9.04 -17.57
C ASN A 45 23.02 -8.16 -16.33
N LEU A 46 23.96 -8.55 -15.48
CA LEU A 46 24.29 -7.87 -14.21
C LEU A 46 24.47 -6.35 -14.37
N ALA A 47 25.11 -5.90 -15.46
CA ALA A 47 25.32 -4.48 -15.72
C ALA A 47 23.99 -3.71 -15.83
N ASN A 48 23.00 -4.25 -16.56
CA ASN A 48 21.70 -3.63 -16.71
C ASN A 48 20.91 -3.62 -15.38
N ILE A 49 21.07 -4.68 -14.58
CA ILE A 49 20.44 -4.76 -13.24
C ILE A 49 21.04 -3.70 -12.31
N LEU A 50 22.36 -3.51 -12.31
CA LEU A 50 23.02 -2.50 -11.48
C LEU A 50 22.62 -1.07 -11.90
N VAL A 51 22.56 -0.79 -13.21
CA VAL A 51 22.06 0.50 -13.72
C VAL A 51 20.59 0.71 -13.34
N GLY A 52 19.76 -0.31 -13.51
CA GLY A 52 18.35 -0.28 -13.09
C GLY A 52 18.19 -0.03 -11.59
N LEU A 53 18.96 -0.72 -10.76
CA LEU A 53 18.96 -0.54 -9.30
C LEU A 53 19.35 0.89 -8.90
N PHE A 54 20.35 1.45 -9.54
CA PHE A 54 20.77 2.84 -9.31
C PHE A 54 19.67 3.83 -9.69
N MET A 55 19.02 3.65 -10.87
CA MET A 55 17.90 4.50 -11.30
C MET A 55 16.70 4.38 -10.37
N VAL A 56 16.35 3.17 -9.95
CA VAL A 56 15.26 2.92 -8.99
C VAL A 56 15.55 3.57 -7.64
N SER A 57 16.79 3.49 -7.15
CA SER A 57 17.19 4.13 -5.89
C SER A 57 17.02 5.65 -5.94
N ILE A 58 17.43 6.30 -7.03
CA ILE A 58 17.21 7.74 -7.23
C ILE A 58 15.71 8.05 -7.30
N GLY A 59 14.96 7.31 -8.13
CA GLY A 59 13.53 7.50 -8.30
C GLY A 59 12.75 7.36 -6.99
N LEU A 60 13.05 6.31 -6.22
CA LEU A 60 12.44 6.07 -4.90
C LEU A 60 12.72 7.20 -3.92
N THR A 61 13.98 7.65 -3.85
CA THR A 61 14.38 8.76 -2.98
C THR A 61 13.62 10.05 -3.31
N LEU A 62 13.56 10.42 -4.59
CA LEU A 62 12.85 11.61 -5.04
C LEU A 62 11.34 11.49 -4.81
N PHE A 63 10.78 10.31 -5.03
CA PHE A 63 9.37 10.02 -4.82
C PHE A 63 8.98 10.16 -3.35
N ILE A 64 9.69 9.49 -2.43
CA ILE A 64 9.42 9.57 -0.99
C ILE A 64 9.56 11.02 -0.51
N LYS A 65 10.61 11.72 -0.96
CA LYS A 65 10.81 13.13 -0.58
C LYS A 65 9.70 14.05 -1.09
N GLY A 66 9.23 13.81 -2.30
CA GLY A 66 8.07 14.52 -2.86
C GLY A 66 6.80 14.30 -2.05
N LEU A 67 6.55 13.08 -1.58
CA LEU A 67 5.42 12.76 -0.71
C LEU A 67 5.53 13.44 0.66
N GLU A 68 6.70 13.38 1.30
CA GLU A 68 6.95 14.01 2.60
C GLU A 68 6.72 15.52 2.58
N ILE A 69 7.14 16.19 1.51
CA ILE A 69 7.04 17.66 1.41
C ILE A 69 5.64 18.10 0.93
N GLY A 70 5.06 17.35 -0.01
CA GLY A 70 3.83 17.75 -0.69
C GLY A 70 2.57 17.13 -0.11
N LEU A 71 2.52 15.82 -0.07
CA LEU A 71 1.27 15.09 0.16
C LEU A 71 0.96 14.88 1.66
N PHE A 72 1.96 14.50 2.46
CA PHE A 72 1.71 14.17 3.87
C PHE A 72 1.20 15.35 4.70
N PRO A 73 1.79 16.56 4.60
CA PRO A 73 1.28 17.73 5.35
C PRO A 73 -0.15 18.11 4.96
N VAL A 74 -0.51 17.95 3.67
CA VAL A 74 -1.88 18.19 3.21
C VAL A 74 -2.85 17.16 3.79
N GLY A 75 -2.49 15.87 3.75
CA GLY A 75 -3.28 14.80 4.33
C GLY A 75 -3.51 14.97 5.85
N GLU A 76 -2.45 15.30 6.60
CA GLU A 76 -2.51 15.55 8.05
C GLU A 76 -3.40 16.75 8.39
N ASN A 77 -3.21 17.88 7.71
CA ASN A 77 -4.00 19.08 7.95
C ASN A 77 -5.48 18.88 7.66
N LEU A 78 -5.80 18.21 6.52
CA LEU A 78 -7.18 17.90 6.17
C LEU A 78 -7.81 16.93 7.18
N ALA A 79 -7.09 15.91 7.61
CA ALA A 79 -7.58 14.96 8.62
C ALA A 79 -7.93 15.67 9.94
N TYR A 80 -7.05 16.56 10.39
CA TYR A 80 -7.26 17.37 11.60
C TYR A 80 -8.46 18.32 11.46
N ASP A 81 -8.57 19.02 10.34
CA ASP A 81 -9.64 19.99 10.08
C ASP A 81 -11.02 19.32 9.99
N PHE A 82 -11.11 18.15 9.34
CA PHE A 82 -12.36 17.38 9.28
C PHE A 82 -12.75 16.82 10.65
N ALA A 83 -11.79 16.31 11.42
CA ALA A 83 -12.04 15.87 12.79
C ALA A 83 -12.57 17.01 13.67
N ARG A 84 -12.00 18.20 13.53
CA ARG A 84 -12.39 19.41 14.30
C ARG A 84 -13.76 19.97 13.91
N LYS A 85 -14.11 19.91 12.62
CA LYS A 85 -15.44 20.37 12.13
C LYS A 85 -16.61 19.57 12.66
N GLY A 86 -16.40 18.38 13.21
CA GLY A 86 -17.42 17.54 13.82
C GLY A 86 -18.46 16.95 12.85
N SER A 87 -18.26 17.09 11.53
CA SER A 87 -19.15 16.51 10.53
C SER A 87 -18.73 15.11 10.16
N LEU A 88 -19.42 14.12 10.72
CA LEU A 88 -19.17 12.70 10.43
C LEU A 88 -19.30 12.37 8.93
N PHE A 89 -20.25 12.97 8.24
CA PHE A 89 -20.45 12.73 6.81
C PHE A 89 -19.20 13.10 5.99
N TRP A 90 -18.70 14.33 6.14
CA TRP A 90 -17.52 14.77 5.40
C TRP A 90 -16.24 14.03 5.80
N LEU A 91 -16.13 13.63 7.06
CA LEU A 91 -15.01 12.82 7.52
C LEU A 91 -15.02 11.43 6.88
N VAL A 92 -16.17 10.78 6.77
CA VAL A 92 -16.33 9.47 6.12
C VAL A 92 -16.05 9.57 4.62
N VAL A 93 -16.58 10.61 3.94
CA VAL A 93 -16.30 10.84 2.51
C VAL A 93 -14.80 11.05 2.27
N PHE A 94 -14.17 11.87 3.11
CA PHE A 94 -12.72 12.12 3.02
C PHE A 94 -11.92 10.84 3.28
N ALA A 95 -12.27 10.07 4.32
CA ALA A 95 -11.63 8.81 4.66
C ALA A 95 -11.69 7.79 3.50
N PHE A 96 -12.88 7.66 2.89
CA PHE A 96 -13.05 6.82 1.71
C PHE A 96 -12.22 7.32 0.53
N ALA A 97 -12.32 8.61 0.20
CA ALA A 97 -11.60 9.21 -0.93
C ALA A 97 -10.07 9.10 -0.76
N LEU A 98 -9.57 9.25 0.46
CA LEU A 98 -8.16 9.09 0.78
C LEU A 98 -7.70 7.64 0.55
N GLY A 99 -8.40 6.66 1.12
CA GLY A 99 -8.04 5.25 0.95
C GLY A 99 -8.17 4.78 -0.49
N PHE A 100 -9.26 5.14 -1.17
CA PHE A 100 -9.47 4.82 -2.59
C PHE A 100 -8.44 5.50 -3.50
N GLY A 101 -8.25 6.82 -3.33
CA GLY A 101 -7.40 7.62 -4.20
C GLY A 101 -5.93 7.23 -4.11
N THR A 102 -5.40 7.01 -2.92
CA THR A 102 -4.01 6.56 -2.72
C THR A 102 -3.79 5.18 -3.32
N THR A 103 -4.76 4.28 -3.15
CA THR A 103 -4.63 2.90 -3.62
C THR A 103 -4.79 2.76 -5.13
N ILE A 104 -5.77 3.44 -5.75
CA ILE A 104 -5.99 3.33 -7.21
C ILE A 104 -4.80 3.88 -8.02
N ALA A 105 -4.08 4.85 -7.45
CA ALA A 105 -2.90 5.46 -8.06
C ALA A 105 -1.59 4.74 -7.75
N GLU A 106 -1.62 3.68 -6.92
CA GLU A 106 -0.44 2.95 -6.47
C GLU A 106 0.24 2.22 -7.63
N PRO A 107 1.51 2.56 -7.99
CA PRO A 107 2.20 1.92 -9.11
C PRO A 107 2.40 0.42 -8.93
N ALA A 108 2.63 -0.03 -7.69
CA ALA A 108 2.80 -1.45 -7.38
C ALA A 108 1.51 -2.23 -7.64
N LEU A 109 0.34 -1.67 -7.30
CA LEU A 109 -0.96 -2.27 -7.58
C LEU A 109 -1.22 -2.38 -9.08
N ILE A 110 -0.84 -1.36 -9.86
CA ILE A 110 -0.96 -1.37 -11.32
C ILE A 110 -0.14 -2.54 -11.90
N ALA A 111 1.12 -2.65 -11.50
CA ALA A 111 2.02 -3.71 -11.98
C ALA A 111 1.53 -5.13 -11.61
N ILE A 112 1.02 -5.30 -10.39
CA ILE A 112 0.47 -6.59 -9.93
C ILE A 112 -0.82 -6.94 -10.69
N ALA A 113 -1.71 -5.97 -10.89
CA ALA A 113 -2.96 -6.20 -11.62
C ALA A 113 -2.71 -6.60 -13.09
N ASP A 114 -1.76 -5.95 -13.76
CA ASP A 114 -1.37 -6.29 -15.12
C ASP A 114 -0.74 -7.69 -15.19
N LYS A 115 0.11 -8.04 -14.20
CA LYS A 115 0.70 -9.37 -14.12
C LYS A 115 -0.34 -10.45 -13.81
N ALA A 116 -1.28 -10.17 -12.92
CA ALA A 116 -2.40 -11.06 -12.60
C ALA A 116 -3.27 -11.33 -13.82
N ALA A 117 -3.60 -10.29 -14.61
CA ALA A 117 -4.35 -10.43 -15.85
C ALA A 117 -3.61 -11.30 -16.89
N PHE A 118 -2.29 -11.11 -17.02
CA PHE A 118 -1.47 -11.94 -17.89
C PHE A 118 -1.48 -13.42 -17.48
N LEU A 119 -1.36 -13.71 -16.18
CA LEU A 119 -1.41 -15.07 -15.66
C LEU A 119 -2.79 -15.70 -15.82
N ALA A 120 -3.86 -14.95 -15.51
CA ALA A 120 -5.24 -15.39 -15.69
C ALA A 120 -5.55 -15.77 -17.15
N ALA A 121 -5.00 -15.00 -18.11
CA ALA A 121 -5.11 -15.34 -19.52
C ALA A 121 -4.31 -16.60 -19.89
N LYS A 122 -3.11 -16.77 -19.31
CA LYS A 122 -2.27 -17.95 -19.54
C LYS A 122 -2.91 -19.23 -18.99
N ASP A 123 -3.58 -19.13 -17.84
CA ASP A 123 -4.25 -20.24 -17.17
C ASP A 123 -5.69 -20.47 -17.68
N ASN A 124 -6.10 -19.76 -18.76
CA ASN A 124 -7.41 -19.84 -19.40
C ASN A 124 -8.58 -19.43 -18.48
N VAL A 125 -8.35 -18.66 -17.44
CA VAL A 125 -9.40 -18.08 -16.58
C VAL A 125 -10.14 -16.97 -17.32
N ILE A 126 -9.40 -16.19 -18.13
CA ILE A 126 -9.96 -15.17 -19.03
C ILE A 126 -9.46 -15.37 -20.45
N SER A 127 -10.15 -14.77 -21.43
CA SER A 127 -9.67 -14.82 -22.82
C SER A 127 -8.33 -14.09 -22.98
N ALA A 128 -7.45 -14.61 -23.84
CA ALA A 128 -6.11 -14.06 -24.09
C ALA A 128 -6.12 -12.76 -24.91
N THR A 129 -7.26 -12.08 -25.04
CA THR A 129 -7.38 -10.80 -25.75
C THR A 129 -6.89 -9.65 -24.87
N ALA A 130 -6.29 -8.64 -25.48
CA ALA A 130 -5.82 -7.46 -24.75
C ALA A 130 -6.96 -6.74 -24.00
N SER A 131 -8.17 -6.72 -24.56
CA SER A 131 -9.34 -6.12 -23.94
C SER A 131 -9.78 -6.87 -22.67
N ALA A 132 -9.76 -8.21 -22.67
CA ALA A 132 -10.11 -9.01 -21.49
C ALA A 132 -9.07 -8.86 -20.38
N GLN A 133 -7.78 -8.83 -20.73
CA GLN A 133 -6.71 -8.60 -19.76
C GLN A 133 -6.82 -7.20 -19.13
N GLN A 134 -7.07 -6.17 -19.92
CA GLN A 134 -7.27 -4.80 -19.42
C GLN A 134 -8.51 -4.70 -18.52
N ALA A 135 -9.62 -5.33 -18.90
CA ALA A 135 -10.83 -5.35 -18.08
C ALA A 135 -10.61 -6.04 -16.73
N TYR A 136 -9.91 -7.18 -16.74
CA TYR A 136 -9.55 -7.91 -15.52
C TYR A 136 -8.62 -7.09 -14.61
N ALA A 137 -7.54 -6.52 -15.18
CA ALA A 137 -6.61 -5.69 -14.42
C ALA A 137 -7.31 -4.46 -13.81
N ALA A 138 -8.17 -3.78 -14.58
CA ALA A 138 -8.96 -2.66 -14.10
C ALA A 138 -9.92 -3.09 -12.98
N GLY A 139 -10.66 -4.20 -13.17
CA GLY A 139 -11.57 -4.76 -12.17
C GLY A 139 -10.84 -5.06 -10.85
N LEU A 140 -9.68 -5.71 -10.92
CA LEU A 140 -8.85 -6.00 -9.76
C LEU A 140 -8.40 -4.72 -9.04
N ARG A 141 -7.90 -3.72 -9.79
CA ARG A 141 -7.47 -2.43 -9.23
C ARG A 141 -8.60 -1.69 -8.54
N TYR A 142 -9.79 -1.61 -9.16
CA TYR A 142 -10.97 -0.98 -8.55
C TYR A 142 -11.42 -1.73 -7.30
N THR A 143 -11.43 -3.05 -7.33
CA THR A 143 -11.78 -3.89 -6.18
C THR A 143 -10.88 -3.61 -4.99
N VAL A 144 -9.56 -3.59 -5.22
CA VAL A 144 -8.57 -3.27 -4.16
C VAL A 144 -8.75 -1.84 -3.66
N ALA A 145 -8.91 -0.85 -4.55
CA ALA A 145 -9.06 0.54 -4.16
C ALA A 145 -10.34 0.79 -3.34
N VAL A 146 -11.47 0.20 -3.77
CA VAL A 146 -12.73 0.26 -3.01
C VAL A 146 -12.58 -0.41 -1.65
N SER A 147 -11.92 -1.56 -1.58
CA SER A 147 -11.71 -2.27 -0.32
C SER A 147 -10.94 -1.45 0.70
N VAL A 148 -9.88 -0.74 0.26
CA VAL A 148 -9.10 0.16 1.14
C VAL A 148 -9.95 1.37 1.55
N GLY A 149 -10.70 1.97 0.62
CA GLY A 149 -11.64 3.04 0.95
C GLY A 149 -12.62 2.64 2.06
N VAL A 150 -13.21 1.45 1.92
CA VAL A 150 -14.13 0.87 2.93
C VAL A 150 -13.38 0.58 4.24
N ALA A 151 -12.16 0.04 4.19
CA ALA A 151 -11.33 -0.22 5.35
C ALA A 151 -11.09 1.03 6.19
N ILE A 152 -10.71 2.13 5.54
CA ILE A 152 -10.44 3.40 6.21
C ILE A 152 -11.73 3.96 6.83
N VAL A 153 -12.86 3.87 6.15
CA VAL A 153 -14.17 4.26 6.70
C VAL A 153 -14.51 3.44 7.95
N ILE A 154 -14.38 2.11 7.91
CA ILE A 154 -14.61 1.24 9.06
C ILE A 154 -13.68 1.62 10.22
N GLY A 155 -12.41 1.87 9.93
CA GLY A 155 -11.42 2.28 10.91
C GLY A 155 -11.73 3.63 11.55
N VAL A 156 -12.17 4.63 10.78
CA VAL A 156 -12.60 5.94 11.28
C VAL A 156 -13.82 5.80 12.18
N ILE A 157 -14.87 5.05 11.75
CA ILE A 157 -16.05 4.79 12.55
C ILE A 157 -15.70 4.06 13.84
N ARG A 158 -14.78 3.09 13.78
CA ARG A 158 -14.25 2.37 14.92
C ARG A 158 -13.61 3.31 15.95
N ILE A 159 -12.73 4.23 15.50
CA ILE A 159 -12.07 5.21 16.37
C ILE A 159 -13.12 6.08 17.07
N ILE A 160 -14.10 6.57 16.35
CA ILE A 160 -15.19 7.40 16.90
C ILE A 160 -16.03 6.61 17.91
N ARG A 161 -16.45 5.39 17.56
CA ARG A 161 -17.29 4.53 18.40
C ARG A 161 -16.55 3.88 19.57
N GLY A 162 -15.23 3.75 19.45
CA GLY A 162 -14.40 3.14 20.47
C GLY A 162 -14.38 1.63 20.50
N TRP A 163 -14.60 1.02 19.37
CA TRP A 163 -14.56 -0.43 19.29
C TRP A 163 -13.12 -0.93 19.46
N PRO A 164 -12.90 -1.97 20.28
CA PRO A 164 -11.58 -2.56 20.47
C PRO A 164 -11.06 -3.14 19.17
N ILE A 165 -9.85 -2.72 18.76
CA ILE A 165 -9.26 -3.12 17.47
C ILE A 165 -9.03 -4.62 17.37
N GLN A 166 -8.69 -5.28 18.47
CA GLN A 166 -8.35 -6.70 18.50
C GLN A 166 -9.49 -7.58 18.00
N TYR A 167 -10.74 -7.29 18.35
CA TYR A 167 -11.88 -8.09 17.90
C TYR A 167 -12.13 -7.95 16.40
N ILE A 168 -11.92 -6.76 15.87
CA ILE A 168 -12.09 -6.50 14.44
C ILE A 168 -11.00 -7.21 13.63
N ILE A 169 -9.75 -7.15 14.11
CA ILE A 169 -8.63 -7.83 13.46
C ILE A 169 -8.82 -9.35 13.53
N ILE A 170 -9.12 -9.89 14.70
CA ILE A 170 -9.35 -11.34 14.85
C ILE A 170 -10.51 -11.80 13.95
N GLY A 171 -11.64 -11.10 14.01
CA GLY A 171 -12.80 -11.42 13.17
C GLY A 171 -12.49 -11.32 11.69
N GLY A 172 -11.74 -10.29 11.28
CA GLY A 172 -11.30 -10.14 9.90
C GLY A 172 -10.37 -11.26 9.43
N TYR A 173 -9.39 -11.67 10.23
CA TYR A 173 -8.53 -12.81 9.87
C TYR A 173 -9.32 -14.12 9.82
N VAL A 174 -10.28 -14.35 10.73
CA VAL A 174 -11.19 -15.49 10.63
C VAL A 174 -11.95 -15.46 9.32
N CYS A 175 -12.49 -14.30 8.91
CA CYS A 175 -13.14 -14.13 7.62
C CYS A 175 -12.22 -14.43 6.44
N VAL A 176 -10.96 -13.91 6.46
CA VAL A 176 -9.95 -14.20 5.43
C VAL A 176 -9.73 -15.70 5.31
N VAL A 177 -9.50 -16.41 6.43
CA VAL A 177 -9.28 -17.85 6.43
C VAL A 177 -10.51 -18.60 5.88
N VAL A 178 -11.71 -18.23 6.32
CA VAL A 178 -12.95 -18.85 5.82
C VAL A 178 -13.12 -18.64 4.31
N ILE A 179 -12.93 -17.41 3.81
CA ILE A 179 -13.07 -17.11 2.38
C ILE A 179 -12.01 -17.86 1.56
N THR A 180 -10.80 -18.02 2.10
CA THR A 180 -9.72 -18.77 1.42
C THR A 180 -10.11 -20.21 1.08
N PHE A 181 -10.95 -20.87 1.90
CA PHE A 181 -11.44 -22.22 1.59
C PHE A 181 -12.39 -22.28 0.38
N PHE A 182 -13.01 -21.17 0.04
CA PHE A 182 -13.97 -21.07 -1.07
C PHE A 182 -13.37 -20.38 -2.31
N ALA A 183 -12.24 -19.71 -2.16
CA ALA A 183 -11.61 -18.96 -3.24
C ALA A 183 -10.88 -19.88 -4.24
N PRO A 184 -10.93 -19.59 -5.54
CA PRO A 184 -10.11 -20.27 -6.54
C PRO A 184 -8.62 -20.16 -6.22
N GLN A 185 -7.86 -21.23 -6.45
CA GLN A 185 -6.42 -21.26 -6.11
C GLN A 185 -5.61 -20.18 -6.82
N GLU A 186 -6.00 -19.81 -8.03
CA GLU A 186 -5.34 -18.84 -8.89
C GLU A 186 -5.40 -17.42 -8.30
N ILE A 187 -6.46 -17.08 -7.53
CA ILE A 187 -6.64 -15.75 -6.96
C ILE A 187 -6.05 -15.61 -5.55
N ILE A 188 -5.84 -16.71 -4.82
CA ILE A 188 -5.43 -16.67 -3.42
C ILE A 188 -4.12 -15.91 -3.24
N GLY A 189 -3.09 -16.23 -4.06
CA GLY A 189 -1.81 -15.54 -4.01
C GLY A 189 -1.94 -14.03 -4.25
N ILE A 190 -2.70 -13.66 -5.28
CA ILE A 190 -2.97 -12.25 -5.64
C ILE A 190 -3.72 -11.53 -4.51
N ALA A 191 -4.67 -12.22 -3.86
CA ALA A 191 -5.43 -11.67 -2.75
C ALA A 191 -4.54 -11.35 -1.54
N TYR A 192 -3.68 -12.28 -1.15
CA TYR A 192 -2.74 -12.05 -0.05
C TYR A 192 -1.71 -10.97 -0.38
N ASP A 193 -1.19 -10.95 -1.60
CA ASP A 193 -0.29 -9.89 -2.08
C ASP A 193 -0.96 -8.52 -2.06
N SER A 194 -2.24 -8.44 -2.41
CA SER A 194 -2.97 -7.17 -2.41
C SER A 194 -3.02 -6.53 -1.02
N GLY A 195 -3.10 -7.34 0.05
CA GLY A 195 -3.01 -6.86 1.42
C GLY A 195 -1.65 -6.24 1.76
N GLY A 196 -0.57 -6.76 1.18
CA GLY A 196 0.79 -6.18 1.30
C GLY A 196 0.95 -4.89 0.50
N VAL A 197 0.50 -4.90 -0.75
CA VAL A 197 0.62 -3.76 -1.68
C VAL A 197 -0.11 -2.51 -1.18
N THR A 198 -1.27 -2.68 -0.55
CA THR A 198 -2.06 -1.56 -0.01
C THR A 198 -1.45 -0.90 1.22
N THR A 199 -0.39 -1.48 1.79
CA THR A 199 0.39 -0.88 2.88
C THR A 199 1.71 -0.31 2.35
N SER A 200 1.61 0.56 1.37
CA SER A 200 2.73 1.20 0.67
C SER A 200 3.30 2.41 1.40
N THR A 201 4.40 2.94 0.85
CA THR A 201 5.03 4.18 1.31
C THR A 201 4.15 5.42 1.14
N ILE A 202 3.07 5.34 0.35
CA ILE A 202 2.09 6.43 0.18
C ILE A 202 0.95 6.25 1.17
N THR A 203 0.32 5.07 1.16
CA THR A 203 -0.92 4.83 1.91
C THR A 203 -0.68 4.83 3.42
N VAL A 204 0.40 4.18 3.89
CA VAL A 204 0.67 4.04 5.33
C VAL A 204 0.81 5.39 6.04
N PRO A 205 1.65 6.35 5.60
CA PRO A 205 1.78 7.61 6.29
C PRO A 205 0.49 8.43 6.31
N LEU A 206 -0.24 8.49 5.18
CA LEU A 206 -1.49 9.24 5.07
C LEU A 206 -2.61 8.67 5.95
N VAL A 207 -2.75 7.34 5.94
CA VAL A 207 -3.74 6.63 6.76
C VAL A 207 -3.38 6.73 8.24
N THR A 208 -2.09 6.64 8.57
CA THR A 208 -1.62 6.84 9.95
C THR A 208 -1.90 8.26 10.41
N ALA A 209 -1.59 9.26 9.60
CA ALA A 209 -1.85 10.66 9.90
C ALA A 209 -3.34 10.93 10.17
N LEU A 210 -4.24 10.38 9.33
CA LEU A 210 -5.68 10.43 9.56
C LEU A 210 -6.07 9.80 10.91
N GLY A 211 -5.56 8.60 11.18
CA GLY A 211 -5.87 7.85 12.41
C GLY A 211 -5.36 8.54 13.67
N VAL A 212 -4.10 8.99 13.64
CA VAL A 212 -3.46 9.73 14.74
C VAL A 212 -4.16 11.07 14.96
N GLY A 213 -4.41 11.84 13.90
CA GLY A 213 -5.09 13.13 13.95
C GLY A 213 -6.50 13.01 14.55
N LEU A 214 -7.27 12.02 14.09
CA LEU A 214 -8.62 11.77 14.61
C LEU A 214 -8.56 11.30 16.08
N ALA A 215 -7.72 10.34 16.43
CA ALA A 215 -7.60 9.81 17.78
C ALA A 215 -7.11 10.88 18.77
N SER A 216 -6.21 11.77 18.38
CA SER A 216 -5.74 12.90 19.19
C SER A 216 -6.84 13.91 19.48
N SER A 217 -7.86 13.99 18.63
CA SER A 217 -9.02 14.91 18.81
C SER A 217 -10.09 14.33 19.75
N ILE A 218 -10.01 13.05 20.12
CA ILE A 218 -11.02 12.36 20.92
C ILE A 218 -10.43 11.94 22.27
N ARG A 219 -11.04 12.38 23.37
CA ARG A 219 -10.61 12.03 24.73
C ARG A 219 -10.69 10.50 24.94
N GLY A 220 -9.63 9.93 25.54
CA GLY A 220 -9.58 8.52 25.87
C GLY A 220 -9.18 7.59 24.73
N ARG A 221 -8.75 8.13 23.57
CA ARG A 221 -8.15 7.36 22.48
C ARG A 221 -6.63 7.33 22.58
N ASN A 222 -6.04 6.26 22.08
CA ASN A 222 -4.59 6.13 21.97
C ASN A 222 -4.19 6.36 20.50
N PRO A 223 -3.55 7.51 20.16
CA PRO A 223 -3.19 7.82 18.78
C PRO A 223 -2.35 6.75 18.09
N MET A 224 -1.42 6.13 18.82
CA MET A 224 -0.56 5.08 18.27
C MET A 224 -1.36 3.82 17.91
N ILE A 225 -2.14 3.28 18.86
CA ILE A 225 -2.93 2.05 18.64
C ILE A 225 -4.00 2.30 17.59
N ASP A 226 -4.65 3.44 17.64
CA ASP A 226 -5.75 3.77 16.75
C ASP A 226 -5.25 4.09 15.34
N GLY A 227 -4.12 4.77 15.19
CA GLY A 227 -3.49 5.03 13.90
C GLY A 227 -3.02 3.74 13.20
N PHE A 228 -2.27 2.89 13.92
CA PHE A 228 -1.83 1.60 13.38
C PHE A 228 -3.01 0.64 13.08
N GLY A 229 -4.10 0.75 13.83
CA GLY A 229 -5.30 -0.04 13.57
C GLY A 229 -5.92 0.19 12.21
N LEU A 230 -5.83 1.41 11.68
CA LEU A 230 -6.27 1.73 10.31
C LEU A 230 -5.44 1.00 9.25
N ILE A 231 -4.12 0.91 9.45
CA ILE A 231 -3.22 0.19 8.54
C ILE A 231 -3.56 -1.30 8.51
N ALA A 232 -3.80 -1.89 9.68
CA ALA A 232 -4.16 -3.30 9.78
C ALA A 232 -5.45 -3.61 9.01
N LEU A 233 -6.46 -2.74 9.08
CA LEU A 233 -7.69 -2.87 8.28
C LEU A 233 -7.42 -2.69 6.79
N ALA A 234 -6.59 -1.71 6.41
CA ALA A 234 -6.21 -1.46 5.01
C ALA A 234 -5.44 -2.63 4.37
N SER A 235 -4.75 -3.45 5.17
CA SER A 235 -4.12 -4.68 4.70
C SER A 235 -5.12 -5.85 4.60
N LEU A 236 -6.03 -5.97 5.55
CA LEU A 236 -6.88 -7.14 5.72
C LEU A 236 -8.07 -7.16 4.76
N THR A 237 -8.71 -6.01 4.53
CA THR A 237 -9.89 -5.91 3.65
C THR A 237 -9.62 -6.23 2.19
N PRO A 238 -8.49 -5.82 1.57
CA PRO A 238 -8.17 -6.19 0.20
C PRO A 238 -8.09 -7.70 -0.02
N MET A 239 -7.53 -8.45 0.95
CA MET A 239 -7.48 -9.91 0.86
C MET A 239 -8.89 -10.50 0.69
N MET A 240 -9.85 -10.05 1.50
CA MET A 240 -11.24 -10.51 1.41
C MET A 240 -11.90 -10.12 0.09
N PHE A 241 -11.77 -8.85 -0.30
CA PHE A 241 -12.42 -8.33 -1.51
C PHE A 241 -11.88 -8.96 -2.79
N VAL A 242 -10.57 -9.20 -2.87
CA VAL A 242 -9.94 -9.83 -4.03
C VAL A 242 -10.30 -11.32 -4.12
N MET A 243 -10.37 -12.03 -2.99
CA MET A 243 -10.86 -13.41 -3.00
C MET A 243 -12.33 -13.48 -3.44
N LEU A 244 -13.18 -12.57 -2.94
CA LEU A 244 -14.57 -12.47 -3.41
C LEU A 244 -14.65 -12.13 -4.90
N TYR A 245 -13.83 -11.21 -5.38
CA TYR A 245 -13.74 -10.91 -6.80
C TYR A 245 -13.42 -12.16 -7.64
N GLY A 246 -12.45 -12.98 -7.21
CA GLY A 246 -12.12 -14.22 -7.89
C GLY A 246 -13.20 -15.31 -7.82
N ILE A 247 -14.08 -15.29 -6.81
CA ILE A 247 -15.21 -16.23 -6.71
C ILE A 247 -16.31 -15.87 -7.72
N PHE A 248 -16.47 -14.59 -8.06
CA PHE A 248 -17.57 -14.10 -8.91
C PHE A 248 -17.16 -13.92 -10.39
N ILE A 249 -15.91 -14.12 -10.76
CA ILE A 249 -15.40 -14.13 -12.14
C ILE A 249 -15.15 -15.55 -12.63
#